data_17f585cbad53dd51076633ae2fdc868b
#
_entry.id   17f585cbad53dd51076633ae2fdc868b
#
_cell.length_a   1.000
_cell.length_b   1.000
_cell.length_c   1.000
_cell.angle_alpha   90.00
_cell.angle_beta   90.00
_cell.angle_gamma   90.00
#
_symmetry.space_group_name_H-M   'P 1'
#
loop_
_entity.id
_entity.type
_entity.pdbx_description
1 polymer ?
#
loop_
_entity_poly.entity_id
_entity_poly.type
_entity_poly.pdbx_seq_one_letter_code
_entity_poly.pdbx_strand_id
1 'polypeptide(L)'
;MKKIYATKTLQKDKLYNEIQESIKTYYQISIEKEQKQKHYLKSLKILNTTKNEFLDLDYDFERKYKEYSRITQQRISTIEQMARDKEYVSLFITLTLPSCYHPFKSVSYKNERLYTKRNDEFTFDSVNEAVKSGYQFLNEIYKTFYKRVKNFTKKELFYVKTIEAHTTLIPHLHCLLFFPLEHYDAIRGVYKRIIEHYQLQRVDMEEVSIKDNINCASRYILKYIVKSLNDGSDYFEARILDGWKRANKIRLLSNSQIPLNLEIYKKIYYSISNIEKNRIFSKKNYKLFNVKEIIDEKVRTQGIPIYYFFQQNLFLEQKIFSADSNCSKTKRTEFGNIESLFHIKLDMERSRDSKNRLIYKIKKFIIKYRGIEIYQQQKYLILKNYI
;
A
#
# COMPACT_ATOMS: atom_id res chain seq x y z
N MET A 1 2.14 -1.26 18.50
CA MET A 1 1.88 -2.68 18.95
C MET A 1 1.28 -2.65 20.34
N LYS A 2 0.22 -3.42 20.60
CA LYS A 2 -0.30 -3.55 21.98
C LYS A 2 0.76 -4.28 22.82
N LYS A 3 1.04 -3.79 24.02
CA LYS A 3 1.96 -4.48 24.94
C LYS A 3 1.40 -5.84 25.33
N ILE A 4 2.24 -6.88 25.32
CA ILE A 4 1.89 -8.17 25.94
C ILE A 4 1.93 -7.93 27.45
N TYR A 5 0.77 -8.00 28.10
CA TYR A 5 0.71 -7.98 29.56
C TYR A 5 1.28 -9.30 30.09
N ALA A 6 2.57 -9.32 30.34
CA ALA A 6 3.28 -10.50 30.78
C ALA A 6 3.23 -10.61 32.32
N THR A 7 2.76 -11.75 32.81
CA THR A 7 2.97 -12.13 34.21
C THR A 7 4.45 -12.33 34.48
N LYS A 8 4.87 -12.28 35.76
CA LYS A 8 6.28 -12.56 36.14
C LYS A 8 6.78 -13.91 35.61
N THR A 9 5.91 -14.90 35.50
CA THR A 9 6.20 -16.24 34.97
C THR A 9 6.44 -16.17 33.44
N LEU A 10 5.64 -15.40 32.70
CA LEU A 10 5.79 -15.27 31.24
C LEU A 10 7.08 -14.52 30.87
N GLN A 11 7.54 -13.58 31.70
CA GLN A 11 8.79 -12.84 31.47
C GLN A 11 10.04 -13.74 31.50
N LYS A 12 9.94 -14.94 32.10
CA LYS A 12 11.00 -15.96 32.10
C LYS A 12 10.89 -16.93 30.93
N ASP A 13 9.82 -16.86 30.15
CA ASP A 13 9.62 -17.76 29.02
C ASP A 13 10.59 -17.44 27.87
N LYS A 14 11.20 -18.50 27.30
CA LYS A 14 12.16 -18.38 26.18
C LYS A 14 11.56 -17.67 24.96
N LEU A 15 10.31 -18.02 24.58
CA LEU A 15 9.64 -17.43 23.41
C LEU A 15 9.27 -15.97 23.65
N TYR A 16 8.94 -15.59 24.88
CA TYR A 16 8.72 -14.18 25.22
C TYR A 16 10.00 -13.37 25.04
N ASN A 17 11.13 -13.87 25.55
CA ASN A 17 12.41 -13.21 25.41
C ASN A 17 12.83 -13.13 23.93
N GLU A 18 12.61 -14.18 23.15
CA GLU A 18 12.85 -14.17 21.69
C GLU A 18 12.05 -13.06 20.99
N ILE A 19 10.76 -12.85 21.34
CA ILE A 19 9.97 -11.75 20.79
C ILE A 19 10.59 -10.40 21.13
N GLN A 20 11.00 -10.19 22.38
CA GLN A 20 11.60 -8.92 22.79
C GLN A 20 12.92 -8.65 22.06
N GLU A 21 13.78 -9.66 21.91
CA GLU A 21 15.03 -9.54 21.13
C GLU A 21 14.75 -9.34 19.64
N SER A 22 13.76 -10.01 19.09
CA SER A 22 13.34 -9.80 17.68
C SER A 22 12.86 -8.36 17.44
N ILE A 23 12.12 -7.76 18.38
CA ILE A 23 11.68 -6.35 18.29
C ILE A 23 12.89 -5.41 18.23
N LYS A 24 13.89 -5.61 19.11
CA LYS A 24 15.15 -4.83 19.09
C LYS A 24 15.89 -5.01 17.76
N THR A 25 16.01 -6.23 17.29
CA THR A 25 16.67 -6.57 16.03
C THR A 25 15.98 -5.91 14.84
N TYR A 26 14.66 -5.93 14.78
CA TYR A 26 13.92 -5.28 13.69
C TYR A 26 14.07 -3.77 13.72
N TYR A 27 14.05 -3.16 14.88
CA TYR A 27 14.37 -1.74 15.03
C TYR A 27 15.75 -1.41 14.48
N GLN A 28 16.76 -2.20 14.88
CA GLN A 28 18.14 -2.03 14.43
C GLN A 28 18.28 -2.19 12.90
N ILE A 29 17.66 -3.19 12.30
CA ILE A 29 17.63 -3.39 10.83
C ILE A 29 17.12 -2.14 10.10
N SER A 30 16.08 -1.48 10.63
CA SER A 30 15.56 -0.23 10.04
C SER A 30 16.55 0.92 10.14
N ILE A 31 17.24 1.08 11.28
CA ILE A 31 18.26 2.11 11.49
C ILE A 31 19.47 1.89 10.54
N GLU A 32 19.99 0.69 10.49
CA GLU A 32 21.12 0.35 9.61
C GLU A 32 20.77 0.60 8.13
N LYS A 33 19.54 0.29 7.73
CA LYS A 33 19.09 0.58 6.38
C LYS A 33 19.05 2.07 6.09
N GLU A 34 18.60 2.88 7.03
CA GLU A 34 18.63 4.34 6.90
C GLU A 34 20.06 4.85 6.77
N GLN A 35 20.97 4.39 7.64
CA GLN A 35 22.38 4.78 7.61
C GLN A 35 23.04 4.40 6.26
N LYS A 36 22.85 3.16 5.80
CA LYS A 36 23.34 2.71 4.49
C LYS A 36 22.80 3.58 3.35
N GLN A 37 21.51 3.95 3.41
CA GLN A 37 20.91 4.81 2.40
C GLN A 37 21.46 6.24 2.44
N LYS A 38 21.64 6.82 3.63
CA LYS A 38 22.27 8.13 3.81
C LYS A 38 23.71 8.13 3.27
N HIS A 39 24.50 7.12 3.64
CA HIS A 39 25.87 6.98 3.16
C HIS A 39 25.93 6.89 1.63
N TYR A 40 25.09 6.03 1.03
CA TYR A 40 25.01 5.90 -0.42
C TYR A 40 24.64 7.21 -1.11
N LEU A 41 23.65 7.95 -0.60
CA LEU A 41 23.25 9.23 -1.20
C LEU A 41 24.34 10.29 -1.10
N LYS A 42 25.09 10.34 0.02
CA LYS A 42 26.22 11.24 0.20
C LYS A 42 27.40 10.94 -0.76
N SER A 43 27.56 9.67 -1.20
CA SER A 43 28.59 9.28 -2.16
C SER A 43 28.22 9.66 -3.62
N LEU A 44 27.00 10.13 -3.86
CA LEU A 44 26.55 10.55 -5.18
C LEU A 44 26.64 12.06 -5.35
N LYS A 45 27.23 12.51 -6.45
CA LYS A 45 27.08 13.88 -6.96
C LYS A 45 26.13 13.85 -8.15
N ILE A 46 25.02 14.54 -8.07
CA ILE A 46 24.06 14.63 -9.16
C ILE A 46 24.06 16.05 -9.71
N LEU A 47 24.46 16.18 -10.96
CA LEU A 47 24.40 17.46 -11.69
C LEU A 47 23.09 17.52 -12.48
N ASN A 48 22.27 18.53 -12.22
CA ASN A 48 21.17 18.89 -13.07
C ASN A 48 21.73 19.64 -14.28
N THR A 49 21.87 18.97 -15.42
CA THR A 49 22.48 19.56 -16.62
C THR A 49 21.61 20.62 -17.29
N THR A 50 20.33 20.71 -16.92
CA THR A 50 19.42 21.75 -17.43
C THR A 50 19.63 23.09 -16.72
N LYS A 51 19.89 23.04 -15.40
CA LYS A 51 20.09 24.23 -14.55
C LYS A 51 21.56 24.48 -14.21
N ASN A 52 22.44 23.54 -14.54
CA ASN A 52 23.84 23.53 -14.17
C ASN A 52 24.08 23.65 -12.65
N GLU A 53 23.24 22.95 -11.86
CA GLU A 53 23.27 22.97 -10.40
C GLU A 53 23.50 21.56 -9.86
N PHE A 54 24.30 21.45 -8.79
CA PHE A 54 24.41 20.19 -8.04
C PHE A 54 23.21 20.02 -7.12
N LEU A 55 22.72 18.78 -7.05
CA LEU A 55 21.63 18.40 -6.16
C LEU A 55 22.17 17.61 -4.98
N ASP A 56 21.90 18.08 -3.77
CA ASP A 56 22.10 17.31 -2.56
C ASP A 56 20.93 16.37 -2.32
N LEU A 57 21.25 15.11 -2.16
CA LEU A 57 20.26 14.08 -1.84
C LEU A 57 20.38 13.70 -0.37
N ASP A 58 19.28 13.79 0.33
CA ASP A 58 19.16 13.34 1.71
C ASP A 58 18.07 12.28 1.87
N TYR A 59 18.27 11.40 2.82
CA TYR A 59 17.29 10.39 3.22
C TYR A 59 16.85 10.62 4.65
N ASP A 60 15.58 10.83 4.84
CA ASP A 60 14.93 10.92 6.13
C ASP A 60 13.82 9.86 6.21
N PHE A 61 13.91 8.97 7.19
CA PHE A 61 12.97 7.86 7.35
C PHE A 61 11.56 8.38 7.63
N GLU A 62 11.42 9.35 8.53
CA GLU A 62 10.11 9.87 8.95
C GLU A 62 9.40 10.55 7.79
N ARG A 63 10.09 11.44 7.07
CA ARG A 63 9.56 12.11 5.88
C ARG A 63 9.11 11.09 4.83
N LYS A 64 9.93 10.05 4.57
CA LYS A 64 9.59 8.99 3.61
C LYS A 64 8.41 8.15 4.08
N TYR A 65 8.31 7.89 5.37
CA TYR A 65 7.21 7.12 5.95
C TYR A 65 5.89 7.92 5.91
N LYS A 66 5.91 9.20 6.25
CA LYS A 66 4.76 10.13 6.09
C LYS A 66 4.28 10.20 4.62
N GLU A 67 5.23 10.37 3.70
CA GLU A 67 4.93 10.38 2.26
C GLU A 67 4.29 9.06 1.80
N TYR A 68 4.87 7.94 2.19
CA TYR A 68 4.34 6.61 1.89
C TYR A 68 2.91 6.43 2.41
N SER A 69 2.67 6.82 3.66
CA SER A 69 1.35 6.73 4.27
C SER A 69 0.32 7.56 3.53
N ARG A 70 0.63 8.84 3.28
CA ARG A 70 -0.26 9.75 2.54
C ARG A 70 -0.60 9.21 1.15
N ILE A 71 0.39 8.72 0.42
CA ILE A 71 0.18 8.15 -0.91
C ILE A 71 -0.65 6.87 -0.84
N THR A 72 -0.39 6.02 0.15
CA THR A 72 -1.13 4.79 0.37
C THR A 72 -2.60 5.09 0.66
N GLN A 73 -2.87 6.05 1.52
CA GLN A 73 -4.23 6.51 1.81
C GLN A 73 -4.94 7.00 0.55
N GLN A 74 -4.29 7.86 -0.23
CA GLN A 74 -4.85 8.36 -1.49
C GLN A 74 -5.17 7.23 -2.48
N ARG A 75 -4.29 6.22 -2.59
CA ARG A 75 -4.50 5.07 -3.48
C ARG A 75 -5.68 4.20 -3.03
N ILE A 76 -5.79 3.91 -1.75
CA ILE A 76 -6.89 3.09 -1.21
C ILE A 76 -8.21 3.81 -1.39
N SER A 77 -8.28 5.10 -1.05
CA SER A 77 -9.48 5.91 -1.27
C SER A 77 -9.85 6.04 -2.76
N THR A 78 -8.85 6.02 -3.66
CA THR A 78 -9.10 6.00 -5.11
C THR A 78 -9.73 4.69 -5.56
N ILE A 79 -9.28 3.54 -5.03
CA ILE A 79 -9.86 2.23 -5.33
C ILE A 79 -11.31 2.18 -4.83
N GLU A 80 -11.57 2.69 -3.64
CA GLU A 80 -12.93 2.78 -3.09
C GLU A 80 -13.83 3.67 -3.96
N GLN A 81 -13.34 4.84 -4.40
CA GLN A 81 -14.10 5.72 -5.29
C GLN A 81 -14.39 5.06 -6.63
N MET A 82 -13.41 4.35 -7.21
CA MET A 82 -13.62 3.58 -8.45
C MET A 82 -14.66 2.47 -8.28
N ALA A 83 -14.69 1.82 -7.12
CA ALA A 83 -15.69 0.79 -6.80
C ALA A 83 -17.09 1.40 -6.66
N ARG A 84 -17.16 2.57 -6.05
CA ARG A 84 -18.38 3.34 -5.87
C ARG A 84 -18.99 3.79 -7.18
N ASP A 85 -18.17 4.32 -8.11
CA ASP A 85 -18.63 4.71 -9.45
C ASP A 85 -19.20 3.54 -10.27
N LYS A 86 -18.89 2.30 -9.85
CA LYS A 86 -19.38 1.05 -10.42
C LYS A 86 -20.50 0.41 -9.60
N GLU A 87 -20.96 1.08 -8.54
CA GLU A 87 -21.98 0.59 -7.62
C GLU A 87 -21.65 -0.78 -7.00
N TYR A 88 -20.35 -1.04 -6.78
CA TYR A 88 -19.88 -2.28 -6.17
C TYR A 88 -20.20 -2.31 -4.67
N VAL A 89 -20.41 -3.52 -4.15
CA VAL A 89 -20.46 -3.79 -2.71
C VAL A 89 -19.07 -4.10 -2.18
N SER A 90 -18.89 -4.03 -0.86
CA SER A 90 -17.61 -4.36 -0.25
C SER A 90 -17.72 -5.44 0.82
N LEU A 91 -16.65 -6.23 0.93
CA LEU A 91 -16.51 -7.31 1.88
C LEU A 91 -15.12 -7.23 2.53
N PHE A 92 -15.07 -7.15 3.84
CA PHE A 92 -13.83 -7.20 4.59
C PHE A 92 -13.58 -8.62 5.14
N ILE A 93 -12.40 -9.14 4.91
CA ILE A 93 -12.00 -10.49 5.28
C ILE A 93 -10.76 -10.41 6.17
N THR A 94 -10.78 -11.11 7.29
CA THR A 94 -9.60 -11.36 8.13
C THR A 94 -9.27 -12.85 8.10
N LEU A 95 -8.02 -13.17 7.79
CA LEU A 95 -7.46 -14.51 7.90
C LEU A 95 -6.43 -14.53 9.03
N THR A 96 -6.74 -15.33 10.05
CA THR A 96 -5.87 -15.58 11.19
C THR A 96 -5.27 -16.97 11.08
N LEU A 97 -4.00 -17.11 11.41
CA LEU A 97 -3.32 -18.40 11.42
C LEU A 97 -3.90 -19.34 12.49
N PRO A 98 -3.84 -20.66 12.29
CA PRO A 98 -4.20 -21.64 13.29
C PRO A 98 -3.43 -21.48 14.61
N SER A 99 -4.02 -22.00 15.70
CA SER A 99 -3.48 -21.88 17.07
C SER A 99 -2.00 -22.30 17.15
N CYS A 100 -1.60 -23.35 16.42
CA CYS A 100 -0.23 -23.86 16.41
C CYS A 100 0.84 -22.84 15.94
N TYR A 101 0.47 -21.74 15.29
CA TYR A 101 1.39 -20.66 14.93
C TYR A 101 1.57 -19.61 16.04
N HIS A 102 0.71 -19.60 17.06
CA HIS A 102 0.70 -18.56 18.09
C HIS A 102 1.43 -19.03 19.34
N PRO A 103 2.56 -18.39 19.73
CA PRO A 103 3.35 -18.83 20.88
C PRO A 103 2.61 -18.65 22.21
N PHE A 104 1.63 -17.73 22.25
CA PHE A 104 0.87 -17.40 23.43
C PHE A 104 -0.62 -17.34 23.14
N LYS A 105 -1.42 -17.69 24.15
CA LYS A 105 -2.89 -17.56 24.13
C LYS A 105 -3.39 -16.74 25.31
N SER A 106 -4.45 -15.95 25.09
CA SER A 106 -5.16 -15.24 26.15
C SER A 106 -6.21 -16.14 26.76
N VAL A 107 -6.26 -16.18 28.07
CA VAL A 107 -7.25 -16.98 28.86
C VAL A 107 -7.99 -16.02 29.77
N SER A 108 -9.33 -16.12 29.79
CA SER A 108 -10.17 -15.42 30.76
C SER A 108 -10.29 -16.23 32.02
N TYR A 109 -10.21 -15.59 33.18
CA TYR A 109 -10.47 -16.17 34.48
C TYR A 109 -11.79 -15.64 35.05
N LYS A 110 -12.32 -16.29 36.09
CA LYS A 110 -13.66 -16.06 36.68
C LYS A 110 -14.09 -14.60 36.92
N ASN A 111 -13.22 -13.63 36.83
CA ASN A 111 -13.47 -12.19 37.03
C ASN A 111 -13.09 -11.33 35.81
N GLU A 112 -13.30 -11.82 34.60
CA GLU A 112 -13.01 -11.08 33.33
C GLU A 112 -11.55 -10.62 33.15
N ARG A 113 -10.62 -11.00 34.00
CA ARG A 113 -9.20 -10.70 33.83
C ARG A 113 -8.61 -11.62 32.80
N LEU A 114 -8.21 -11.02 31.68
CA LEU A 114 -7.44 -11.69 30.63
C LEU A 114 -5.97 -11.79 31.06
N TYR A 115 -5.44 -13.00 31.13
CA TYR A 115 -4.01 -13.21 31.27
C TYR A 115 -3.46 -14.00 30.09
N THR A 116 -2.19 -13.77 29.77
CA THR A 116 -1.49 -14.43 28.67
C THR A 116 -0.70 -15.60 29.21
N LYS A 117 -0.85 -16.77 28.61
CA LYS A 117 -0.06 -17.97 28.92
C LYS A 117 0.57 -18.55 27.66
N ARG A 118 1.59 -19.40 27.85
CA ARG A 118 2.18 -20.19 26.76
C ARG A 118 1.10 -21.02 26.09
N ASN A 119 1.20 -21.15 24.78
CA ASN A 119 0.33 -22.01 24.01
C ASN A 119 1.00 -23.36 23.79
N ASP A 120 0.45 -24.42 24.38
CA ASP A 120 0.97 -25.77 24.30
C ASP A 120 0.86 -26.37 22.88
N GLU A 121 0.00 -25.79 22.04
CA GLU A 121 -0.17 -26.18 20.64
C GLU A 121 0.88 -25.56 19.70
N PHE A 122 1.75 -24.69 20.20
CA PHE A 122 2.80 -24.05 19.37
C PHE A 122 3.84 -25.09 18.95
N THR A 123 3.97 -25.30 17.63
CA THR A 123 4.75 -26.41 17.04
C THR A 123 6.09 -26.00 16.47
N PHE A 124 6.45 -24.71 16.49
CA PHE A 124 7.69 -24.20 15.90
C PHE A 124 8.81 -24.09 16.92
N ASP A 125 10.04 -24.28 16.49
CA ASP A 125 11.22 -24.14 17.34
C ASP A 125 11.48 -22.68 17.72
N SER A 126 11.04 -21.73 16.89
CA SER A 126 11.21 -20.31 17.10
C SER A 126 10.03 -19.46 16.60
N VAL A 127 9.87 -18.25 17.16
CA VAL A 127 8.88 -17.28 16.69
C VAL A 127 9.19 -16.81 15.26
N ASN A 128 10.47 -16.65 14.92
CA ASN A 128 10.87 -16.24 13.58
C ASN A 128 10.51 -17.27 12.50
N GLU A 129 10.62 -18.56 12.82
CA GLU A 129 10.17 -19.63 11.94
C GLU A 129 8.65 -19.60 11.75
N ALA A 130 7.89 -19.48 12.84
CA ALA A 130 6.43 -19.34 12.80
C ALA A 130 5.99 -18.12 11.97
N VAL A 131 6.69 -16.98 12.05
CA VAL A 131 6.42 -15.79 11.23
C VAL A 131 6.60 -16.08 9.75
N LYS A 132 7.72 -16.69 9.35
CA LYS A 132 8.02 -16.99 7.94
C LYS A 132 7.06 -18.00 7.34
N SER A 133 6.86 -19.11 8.04
CA SER A 133 5.93 -20.18 7.65
C SER A 133 4.49 -19.66 7.61
N GLY A 134 4.07 -18.92 8.63
CA GLY A 134 2.73 -18.32 8.70
C GLY A 134 2.46 -17.34 7.57
N TYR A 135 3.44 -16.49 7.19
CA TYR A 135 3.30 -15.60 6.05
C TYR A 135 3.15 -16.36 4.72
N GLN A 136 3.90 -17.44 4.53
CA GLN A 136 3.79 -18.29 3.34
C GLN A 136 2.41 -18.94 3.27
N PHE A 137 1.95 -19.51 4.37
CA PHE A 137 0.65 -20.17 4.50
C PHE A 137 -0.52 -19.19 4.23
N LEU A 138 -0.53 -17.99 4.85
CA LEU A 138 -1.54 -16.97 4.57
C LEU A 138 -1.55 -16.54 3.09
N ASN A 139 -0.39 -16.42 2.46
CA ASN A 139 -0.33 -16.09 1.03
C ASN A 139 -0.87 -17.22 0.14
N GLU A 140 -0.65 -18.48 0.50
CA GLU A 140 -1.20 -19.64 -0.22
C GLU A 140 -2.73 -19.65 -0.14
N ILE A 141 -3.28 -19.52 1.08
CA ILE A 141 -4.73 -19.44 1.30
C ILE A 141 -5.31 -18.29 0.46
N TYR A 142 -4.72 -17.10 0.57
CA TYR A 142 -5.20 -15.93 -0.15
C TYR A 142 -5.11 -16.11 -1.67
N LYS A 143 -4.02 -16.68 -2.20
CA LYS A 143 -3.88 -16.94 -3.64
C LYS A 143 -4.95 -17.90 -4.13
N THR A 144 -5.24 -18.96 -3.38
CA THR A 144 -6.28 -19.95 -3.70
C THR A 144 -7.66 -19.30 -3.69
N PHE A 145 -7.97 -18.54 -2.65
CA PHE A 145 -9.21 -17.75 -2.56
C PHE A 145 -9.35 -16.78 -3.73
N TYR A 146 -8.36 -15.91 -3.93
CA TYR A 146 -8.39 -14.88 -4.96
C TYR A 146 -8.50 -15.46 -6.37
N LYS A 147 -7.81 -16.55 -6.68
CA LYS A 147 -7.89 -17.25 -7.97
C LYS A 147 -9.31 -17.73 -8.24
N ARG A 148 -9.96 -18.35 -7.24
CA ARG A 148 -11.34 -18.84 -7.37
C ARG A 148 -12.32 -17.69 -7.59
N VAL A 149 -12.22 -16.62 -6.80
CA VAL A 149 -13.07 -15.44 -6.95
C VAL A 149 -12.89 -14.78 -8.31
N LYS A 150 -11.64 -14.58 -8.73
CA LYS A 150 -11.32 -13.94 -10.02
C LYS A 150 -11.85 -14.70 -11.22
N ASN A 151 -12.00 -16.02 -11.15
CA ASN A 151 -12.47 -16.84 -12.27
C ASN A 151 -13.90 -16.49 -12.68
N PHE A 152 -14.80 -16.17 -11.75
CA PHE A 152 -16.18 -15.82 -12.08
C PHE A 152 -16.43 -14.30 -12.09
N THR A 153 -15.72 -13.52 -11.27
CA THR A 153 -15.81 -12.05 -11.32
C THR A 153 -15.05 -11.45 -12.51
N LYS A 154 -14.23 -12.23 -13.21
CA LYS A 154 -13.40 -11.81 -14.36
C LYS A 154 -12.53 -10.59 -13.98
N LYS A 155 -12.86 -9.39 -14.49
CA LYS A 155 -12.15 -8.14 -14.21
C LYS A 155 -12.91 -7.22 -13.24
N GLU A 156 -14.05 -7.65 -12.77
CA GLU A 156 -14.97 -6.86 -11.93
C GLU A 156 -14.70 -7.08 -10.44
N LEU A 157 -13.44 -7.04 -10.09
CA LEU A 157 -12.95 -7.22 -8.72
C LEU A 157 -11.85 -6.20 -8.41
N PHE A 158 -12.10 -5.35 -7.42
CA PHE A 158 -11.04 -4.56 -6.81
C PHE A 158 -10.71 -5.11 -5.42
N TYR A 159 -9.47 -4.95 -5.01
CA TYR A 159 -9.04 -5.39 -3.69
C TYR A 159 -7.95 -4.51 -3.11
N VAL A 160 -7.89 -4.49 -1.79
CA VAL A 160 -6.78 -3.99 -0.99
C VAL A 160 -6.46 -5.05 0.05
N LYS A 161 -5.24 -5.58 0.03
CA LYS A 161 -4.76 -6.60 0.97
C LYS A 161 -3.62 -6.04 1.80
N THR A 162 -3.66 -6.22 3.11
CA THR A 162 -2.57 -5.87 4.02
C THR A 162 -2.20 -7.03 4.93
N ILE A 163 -0.94 -7.06 5.34
CA ILE A 163 -0.42 -7.98 6.35
C ILE A 163 -0.08 -7.14 7.59
N GLU A 164 -0.68 -7.48 8.71
CA GLU A 164 -0.42 -6.87 10.02
C GLU A 164 0.47 -7.81 10.86
N ALA A 165 1.46 -7.24 11.57
CA ALA A 165 2.16 -7.97 12.62
C ALA A 165 1.31 -7.92 13.90
N HIS A 166 0.94 -9.09 14.43
CA HIS A 166 0.31 -9.18 15.75
C HIS A 166 1.31 -8.80 16.86
N THR A 167 0.83 -8.64 18.10
CA THR A 167 1.71 -8.37 19.27
C THR A 167 2.80 -9.42 19.47
N THR A 168 2.57 -10.65 19.02
CA THR A 168 3.52 -11.77 19.03
C THR A 168 4.34 -11.87 17.74
N LEU A 169 4.32 -10.84 16.88
CA LEU A 169 4.97 -10.77 15.57
C LEU A 169 4.35 -11.70 14.50
N ILE A 170 3.41 -12.57 14.88
CA ILE A 170 2.74 -13.49 13.95
C ILE A 170 1.89 -12.68 12.96
N PRO A 171 1.98 -12.97 11.63
CA PRO A 171 1.25 -12.23 10.62
C PRO A 171 -0.25 -12.52 10.63
N HIS A 172 -1.06 -11.48 10.42
CA HIS A 172 -2.48 -11.55 10.09
C HIS A 172 -2.72 -10.93 8.73
N LEU A 173 -3.66 -11.48 7.97
CA LEU A 173 -4.03 -10.95 6.67
C LEU A 173 -5.40 -10.31 6.75
N HIS A 174 -5.47 -9.05 6.30
CA HIS A 174 -6.72 -8.35 6.09
C HIS A 174 -6.89 -8.04 4.61
N CYS A 175 -8.08 -8.26 4.08
CA CYS A 175 -8.40 -7.97 2.70
C CYS A 175 -9.77 -7.31 2.59
N LEU A 176 -9.81 -6.17 1.91
CA LEU A 176 -11.03 -5.49 1.50
C LEU A 176 -11.24 -5.79 0.02
N LEU A 177 -12.40 -6.34 -0.31
CA LEU A 177 -12.84 -6.65 -1.68
C LEU A 177 -13.97 -5.71 -2.07
N PHE A 178 -14.03 -5.34 -3.37
CA PHE A 178 -15.13 -4.62 -3.97
C PHE A 178 -15.53 -5.34 -5.26
N PHE A 179 -16.82 -5.60 -5.44
CA PHE A 179 -17.33 -6.40 -6.54
C PHE A 179 -18.84 -6.14 -6.77
N PRO A 180 -19.40 -6.48 -7.95
CA PRO A 180 -20.85 -6.41 -8.20
C PRO A 180 -21.64 -7.26 -7.20
N LEU A 181 -22.80 -6.76 -6.76
CA LEU A 181 -23.65 -7.43 -5.76
C LEU A 181 -24.04 -8.87 -6.17
N GLU A 182 -24.21 -9.13 -7.45
CA GLU A 182 -24.54 -10.45 -8.00
C GLU A 182 -23.54 -11.55 -7.64
N HIS A 183 -22.30 -11.20 -7.35
CA HIS A 183 -21.23 -12.14 -6.97
C HIS A 183 -21.14 -12.40 -5.47
N TYR A 184 -21.96 -11.74 -4.66
CA TYR A 184 -21.85 -11.77 -3.20
C TYR A 184 -21.92 -13.19 -2.62
N ASP A 185 -22.98 -13.95 -2.94
CA ASP A 185 -23.17 -15.30 -2.41
C ASP A 185 -22.10 -16.28 -2.92
N ALA A 186 -21.70 -16.14 -4.18
CA ALA A 186 -20.63 -16.95 -4.76
C ALA A 186 -19.30 -16.72 -4.01
N ILE A 187 -18.95 -15.47 -3.68
CA ILE A 187 -17.74 -15.13 -2.92
C ILE A 187 -17.81 -15.69 -1.50
N ARG A 188 -18.94 -15.54 -0.82
CA ARG A 188 -19.17 -16.14 0.50
C ARG A 188 -19.00 -17.66 0.48
N GLY A 189 -19.57 -18.32 -0.54
CA GLY A 189 -19.44 -19.75 -0.72
C GLY A 189 -18.00 -20.20 -0.95
N VAL A 190 -17.21 -19.43 -1.74
CA VAL A 190 -15.79 -19.70 -1.90
C VAL A 190 -15.04 -19.54 -0.57
N TYR A 191 -15.34 -18.48 0.19
CA TYR A 191 -14.70 -18.22 1.47
C TYR A 191 -14.96 -19.35 2.48
N LYS A 192 -16.20 -19.80 2.63
CA LYS A 192 -16.55 -20.93 3.49
C LYS A 192 -15.76 -22.18 3.13
N ARG A 193 -15.72 -22.57 1.86
CA ARG A 193 -14.94 -23.74 1.40
C ARG A 193 -13.43 -23.60 1.64
N ILE A 194 -12.88 -22.38 1.62
CA ILE A 194 -11.47 -22.13 1.96
C ILE A 194 -11.25 -22.35 3.47
N ILE A 195 -12.13 -21.82 4.31
CA ILE A 195 -12.05 -22.01 5.76
C ILE A 195 -12.09 -23.49 6.13
N GLU A 196 -13.04 -24.24 5.56
CA GLU A 196 -13.18 -25.67 5.79
C GLU A 196 -11.95 -26.44 5.30
N HIS A 197 -11.48 -26.16 4.08
CA HIS A 197 -10.33 -26.85 3.48
C HIS A 197 -9.03 -26.66 4.30
N TYR A 198 -8.76 -25.42 4.76
CA TYR A 198 -7.57 -25.10 5.54
C TYR A 198 -7.79 -25.19 7.05
N GLN A 199 -8.97 -25.63 7.50
CA GLN A 199 -9.34 -25.79 8.91
C GLN A 199 -9.09 -24.54 9.77
N LEU A 200 -9.42 -23.37 9.21
CA LEU A 200 -9.20 -22.09 9.90
C LEU A 200 -10.28 -21.87 10.97
N GLN A 201 -9.85 -21.65 12.22
CA GLN A 201 -10.75 -21.55 13.37
C GLN A 201 -11.19 -20.11 13.69
N ARG A 202 -10.34 -19.13 13.39
CA ARG A 202 -10.58 -17.71 13.71
C ARG A 202 -10.51 -16.88 12.45
N VAL A 203 -11.66 -16.74 11.83
CA VAL A 203 -11.80 -15.97 10.59
C VAL A 203 -13.01 -15.06 10.72
N ASP A 204 -12.84 -13.82 10.37
CA ASP A 204 -13.91 -12.84 10.36
C ASP A 204 -14.20 -12.44 8.92
N MET A 205 -15.49 -12.34 8.63
CA MET A 205 -16.00 -11.81 7.38
C MET A 205 -17.08 -10.81 7.72
N GLU A 206 -16.78 -9.54 7.51
CA GLU A 206 -17.68 -8.45 7.81
C GLU A 206 -18.15 -7.78 6.51
N GLU A 207 -19.45 -7.57 6.40
CA GLU A 207 -20.00 -6.67 5.39
C GLU A 207 -19.70 -5.25 5.82
N VAL A 208 -18.93 -4.55 5.00
CA VAL A 208 -18.70 -3.13 5.20
C VAL A 208 -19.58 -2.41 4.19
N SER A 209 -20.69 -1.83 4.64
CA SER A 209 -21.61 -1.12 3.75
C SER A 209 -20.89 0.06 3.10
N ILE A 210 -20.88 0.10 1.76
CA ILE A 210 -20.44 1.28 1.01
C ILE A 210 -21.52 2.36 1.10
N LYS A 211 -22.80 1.98 1.29
CA LYS A 211 -23.93 2.89 1.24
C LYS A 211 -23.98 3.86 2.41
N ASP A 212 -23.59 3.40 3.61
CA ASP A 212 -23.84 4.18 4.83
C ASP A 212 -22.69 5.09 5.22
N ASN A 213 -21.46 4.84 4.76
CA ASN A 213 -20.31 5.74 5.02
C ASN A 213 -19.17 5.48 4.05
N ILE A 214 -19.03 6.38 3.12
CA ILE A 214 -18.00 6.39 2.05
C ILE A 214 -16.57 6.17 2.55
N ASN A 215 -16.30 6.48 3.80
CA ASN A 215 -14.98 6.32 4.41
C ASN A 215 -14.84 5.09 5.31
N CYS A 216 -15.85 4.22 5.42
CA CYS A 216 -15.78 3.12 6.37
C CYS A 216 -14.89 1.98 5.88
N ALA A 217 -15.03 1.58 4.63
CA ALA A 217 -14.25 0.46 4.09
C ALA A 217 -12.76 0.78 4.01
N SER A 218 -12.39 1.92 3.43
CA SER A 218 -11.00 2.34 3.35
C SER A 218 -10.42 2.72 4.72
N ARG A 219 -11.19 3.36 5.61
CA ARG A 219 -10.75 3.65 6.98
C ARG A 219 -10.49 2.38 7.77
N TYR A 220 -11.32 1.35 7.58
CA TYR A 220 -11.17 0.09 8.28
C TYR A 220 -9.83 -0.56 7.95
N ILE A 221 -9.49 -0.69 6.68
CA ILE A 221 -8.19 -1.25 6.29
C ILE A 221 -7.01 -0.30 6.58
N LEU A 222 -7.23 1.02 6.47
CA LEU A 222 -6.22 2.03 6.80
C LEU A 222 -5.80 1.97 8.26
N LYS A 223 -6.71 1.61 9.18
CA LYS A 223 -6.41 1.37 10.59
C LYS A 223 -5.24 0.38 10.76
N TYR A 224 -5.19 -0.66 9.94
CA TYR A 224 -4.12 -1.67 10.00
C TYR A 224 -2.83 -1.24 9.29
N ILE A 225 -2.91 -0.31 8.35
CA ILE A 225 -1.76 0.19 7.59
C ILE A 225 -1.10 1.37 8.29
N VAL A 226 -1.91 2.24 8.92
CA VAL A 226 -1.52 3.57 9.43
C VAL A 226 -1.48 3.59 10.96
N LYS A 227 -1.71 2.47 11.63
CA LYS A 227 -1.80 2.34 13.09
C LYS A 227 -0.59 2.95 13.84
N SER A 228 0.57 2.94 13.20
CA SER A 228 1.82 3.50 13.71
C SER A 228 2.03 4.99 13.38
N LEU A 229 1.10 5.65 12.69
CA LEU A 229 1.29 7.02 12.18
C LEU A 229 0.56 8.10 12.99
N ASN A 230 -0.46 7.74 13.77
CA ASN A 230 -1.39 8.71 14.34
C ASN A 230 -1.04 9.19 15.76
N ASP A 231 -0.08 8.57 16.39
CA ASP A 231 0.20 8.89 17.79
C ASP A 231 1.47 9.72 17.89
N GLY A 232 1.60 10.89 17.47
CA GLY A 232 2.63 11.88 17.83
C GLY A 232 3.89 11.42 18.61
N SER A 233 3.96 10.13 18.92
CA SER A 233 5.02 9.43 19.59
C SER A 233 5.95 8.81 18.56
N ASP A 234 7.20 8.85 18.86
CA ASP A 234 8.35 8.18 18.30
C ASP A 234 8.00 7.17 17.19
N TYR A 235 8.54 7.35 15.99
CA TYR A 235 8.43 6.40 14.85
C TYR A 235 8.94 4.99 15.17
N PHE A 236 9.07 4.67 16.45
CA PHE A 236 9.56 3.41 16.96
C PHE A 236 8.80 2.20 16.39
N GLU A 237 7.47 2.23 16.46
CA GLU A 237 6.65 1.13 15.91
C GLU A 237 6.77 1.04 14.38
N ALA A 238 6.86 2.17 13.69
CA ALA A 238 7.06 2.20 12.24
C ALA A 238 8.41 1.57 11.84
N ARG A 239 9.46 1.82 12.62
CA ARG A 239 10.79 1.22 12.41
C ARG A 239 10.79 -0.29 12.68
N ILE A 240 10.13 -0.74 13.74
CA ILE A 240 9.98 -2.17 14.01
C ILE A 240 9.26 -2.86 12.84
N LEU A 241 8.16 -2.27 12.37
CA LEU A 241 7.41 -2.82 11.24
C LEU A 241 8.25 -2.83 9.94
N ASP A 242 9.06 -1.78 9.70
CA ASP A 242 9.98 -1.75 8.55
C ASP A 242 11.05 -2.84 8.63
N GLY A 243 11.63 -3.07 9.81
CA GLY A 243 12.59 -4.14 10.03
C GLY A 243 11.95 -5.53 9.93
N TRP A 244 10.78 -5.72 10.56
CA TRP A 244 10.03 -6.97 10.51
C TRP A 244 9.72 -7.42 9.08
N LYS A 245 9.17 -6.52 8.25
CA LYS A 245 8.88 -6.84 6.85
C LYS A 245 10.13 -7.16 6.04
N ARG A 246 11.27 -6.51 6.33
CA ARG A 246 12.54 -6.74 5.63
C ARG A 246 13.16 -8.07 6.01
N ALA A 247 13.28 -8.34 7.30
CA ALA A 247 13.84 -9.58 7.82
C ALA A 247 13.08 -10.82 7.30
N ASN A 248 11.75 -10.72 7.21
CA ASN A 248 10.87 -11.81 6.82
C ASN A 248 10.44 -11.75 5.34
N LYS A 249 10.94 -10.79 4.54
CA LYS A 249 10.58 -10.59 3.13
C LYS A 249 9.07 -10.45 2.90
N ILE A 250 8.38 -9.78 3.84
CA ILE A 250 6.93 -9.61 3.82
C ILE A 250 6.54 -8.39 2.99
N ARG A 251 5.59 -8.59 2.08
CA ARG A 251 4.91 -7.50 1.37
C ARG A 251 3.69 -7.04 2.16
N LEU A 252 3.81 -5.91 2.85
CA LEU A 252 2.74 -5.40 3.73
C LEU A 252 1.45 -5.07 2.98
N LEU A 253 1.54 -4.46 1.79
CA LEU A 253 0.39 -3.99 1.04
C LEU A 253 0.39 -4.51 -0.39
N SER A 254 -0.75 -4.97 -0.85
CA SER A 254 -1.04 -5.25 -2.25
C SER A 254 -2.44 -4.75 -2.57
N ASN A 255 -2.64 -4.20 -3.75
CA ASN A 255 -3.94 -3.69 -4.18
C ASN A 255 -4.14 -3.83 -5.69
N SER A 256 -5.38 -3.70 -6.12
CA SER A 256 -5.73 -3.61 -7.53
C SER A 256 -4.97 -2.50 -8.23
N GLN A 257 -4.72 -2.68 -9.51
CA GLN A 257 -4.07 -1.67 -10.33
C GLN A 257 -4.99 -0.45 -10.47
N ILE A 258 -4.40 0.72 -10.25
CA ILE A 258 -5.04 2.00 -10.53
C ILE A 258 -4.54 2.45 -11.90
N PRO A 259 -5.41 2.92 -12.81
CA PRO A 259 -5.02 3.34 -14.16
C PRO A 259 -3.90 4.39 -14.17
N LEU A 260 -4.00 5.41 -13.33
CA LEU A 260 -2.94 6.40 -13.19
C LEU A 260 -1.72 5.80 -12.48
N ASN A 261 -0.56 5.83 -13.14
CA ASN A 261 0.69 5.37 -12.55
C ASN A 261 1.13 6.29 -11.39
N LEU A 262 1.67 5.69 -10.32
CA LEU A 262 2.14 6.42 -9.14
C LEU A 262 3.25 7.44 -9.46
N GLU A 263 4.15 7.11 -10.37
CA GLU A 263 5.23 8.02 -10.77
C GLU A 263 4.66 9.27 -11.47
N ILE A 264 3.70 9.06 -12.36
CA ILE A 264 2.99 10.16 -13.05
C ILE A 264 2.23 11.01 -12.02
N TYR A 265 1.48 10.38 -11.10
CA TYR A 265 0.81 11.10 -10.01
C TYR A 265 1.77 11.99 -9.22
N LYS A 266 2.91 11.45 -8.80
CA LYS A 266 3.93 12.21 -8.06
C LYS A 266 4.45 13.39 -8.87
N LYS A 267 4.78 13.18 -10.13
CA LYS A 267 5.27 14.24 -11.02
C LYS A 267 4.24 15.36 -11.17
N ILE A 268 2.96 15.03 -11.42
CA ILE A 268 1.90 16.04 -11.45
C ILE A 268 1.83 16.78 -10.11
N TYR A 269 1.70 16.05 -9.01
CA TYR A 269 1.48 16.62 -7.69
C TYR A 269 2.59 17.58 -7.27
N TYR A 270 3.86 17.25 -7.55
CA TYR A 270 4.99 18.09 -7.16
C TYR A 270 5.32 19.20 -8.16
N SER A 271 4.84 19.11 -9.41
CA SER A 271 5.05 20.14 -10.43
C SER A 271 4.05 21.27 -10.34
N ILE A 272 2.88 21.06 -9.75
CA ILE A 272 1.89 22.10 -9.54
C ILE A 272 2.34 23.01 -8.39
N SER A 273 2.37 24.32 -8.60
CA SER A 273 2.70 25.28 -7.54
C SER A 273 1.73 25.20 -6.36
N ASN A 274 2.15 25.66 -5.18
CA ASN A 274 1.28 25.67 -4.01
C ASN A 274 0.06 26.58 -4.21
N ILE A 275 0.21 27.68 -4.96
CA ILE A 275 -0.88 28.57 -5.31
C ILE A 275 -1.92 27.85 -6.17
N GLU A 276 -1.46 27.15 -7.21
CA GLU A 276 -2.33 26.34 -8.06
C GLU A 276 -2.96 25.14 -7.30
N LYS A 277 -2.21 24.49 -6.41
CA LYS A 277 -2.77 23.45 -5.52
C LYS A 277 -3.92 24.02 -4.69
N ASN A 278 -3.71 25.18 -4.07
CA ASN A 278 -4.75 25.82 -3.27
C ASN A 278 -5.94 26.24 -4.13
N ARG A 279 -5.72 26.67 -5.37
CA ARG A 279 -6.77 27.02 -6.32
C ARG A 279 -7.57 25.80 -6.77
N ILE A 280 -6.87 24.71 -7.14
CA ILE A 280 -7.48 23.45 -7.57
C ILE A 280 -8.24 22.81 -6.40
N PHE A 281 -7.65 22.82 -5.20
CA PHE A 281 -8.18 22.15 -4.01
C PHE A 281 -8.93 23.08 -3.06
N SER A 282 -9.14 24.34 -3.42
CA SER A 282 -9.88 25.28 -2.60
C SER A 282 -11.37 24.93 -2.55
N LYS A 283 -12.03 25.29 -1.43
CA LYS A 283 -13.48 25.12 -1.25
C LYS A 283 -14.34 25.77 -2.35
N LYS A 284 -13.81 26.75 -3.10
CA LYS A 284 -14.51 27.41 -4.22
C LYS A 284 -14.67 26.47 -5.44
N ASN A 285 -13.80 25.50 -5.61
CA ASN A 285 -13.91 24.43 -6.65
C ASN A 285 -14.65 23.20 -6.15
N TYR A 286 -15.49 23.37 -5.17
CA TYR A 286 -16.25 22.36 -4.46
C TYR A 286 -17.01 21.37 -5.38
N LYS A 287 -17.50 21.83 -6.53
CA LYS A 287 -18.23 21.00 -7.50
C LYS A 287 -17.36 19.93 -8.18
N LEU A 288 -16.04 20.12 -8.20
CA LEU A 288 -15.09 19.19 -8.85
C LEU A 288 -14.53 18.13 -7.88
N PHE A 289 -14.53 18.42 -6.55
CA PHE A 289 -13.83 17.59 -5.56
C PHE A 289 -14.74 16.99 -4.49
N ASN A 290 -15.97 17.45 -4.38
CA ASN A 290 -16.88 17.04 -3.33
C ASN A 290 -18.15 16.45 -3.93
N VAL A 291 -18.46 15.23 -3.55
CA VAL A 291 -19.77 14.62 -3.78
C VAL A 291 -20.67 15.04 -2.62
N LYS A 292 -21.82 15.62 -2.92
CA LYS A 292 -22.84 15.87 -1.91
C LYS A 292 -23.62 14.59 -1.70
N GLU A 293 -23.57 14.05 -0.51
CA GLU A 293 -24.45 12.98 -0.08
C GLU A 293 -25.45 13.49 0.95
N ILE A 294 -26.69 13.11 0.79
CA ILE A 294 -27.73 13.34 1.79
C ILE A 294 -27.83 12.04 2.60
N ILE A 295 -27.36 12.08 3.83
CA ILE A 295 -27.48 11.01 4.80
C ILE A 295 -28.20 11.57 6.01
N ASP A 296 -29.33 10.98 6.39
CA ASP A 296 -30.14 11.41 7.53
C ASP A 296 -30.45 12.92 7.54
N GLU A 297 -30.94 13.44 6.42
CA GLU A 297 -31.27 14.88 6.20
C GLU A 297 -30.09 15.86 6.37
N LYS A 298 -28.90 15.36 6.63
CA LYS A 298 -27.67 16.18 6.71
C LYS A 298 -26.86 16.06 5.42
N VAL A 299 -26.62 17.20 4.78
CA VAL A 299 -25.70 17.26 3.64
C VAL A 299 -24.29 17.06 4.15
N ARG A 300 -23.73 15.88 3.96
CA ARG A 300 -22.32 15.61 4.17
C ARG A 300 -21.55 15.81 2.87
N THR A 301 -20.51 16.60 2.94
CA THR A 301 -19.63 16.83 1.80
C THR A 301 -18.41 15.96 1.93
N GLN A 302 -18.21 15.08 0.96
CA GLN A 302 -17.05 14.23 0.89
C GLN A 302 -16.12 14.69 -0.23
N GLY A 303 -14.84 14.89 0.12
CA GLY A 303 -13.83 15.23 -0.86
C GLY A 303 -13.42 14.02 -1.71
N ILE A 304 -13.38 14.19 -3.02
CA ILE A 304 -12.81 13.20 -3.94
C ILE A 304 -11.30 13.10 -3.70
N PRO A 305 -10.71 11.88 -3.64
CA PRO A 305 -9.27 11.72 -3.49
C PRO A 305 -8.50 12.45 -4.60
N ILE A 306 -7.46 13.19 -4.24
CA ILE A 306 -6.63 13.95 -5.20
C ILE A 306 -6.08 13.04 -6.31
N TYR A 307 -5.68 11.82 -5.96
CA TYR A 307 -5.21 10.84 -6.91
C TYR A 307 -6.28 10.47 -7.94
N TYR A 308 -7.53 10.28 -7.49
CA TYR A 308 -8.68 10.01 -8.34
C TYR A 308 -9.00 11.20 -9.23
N PHE A 309 -8.99 12.41 -8.68
CA PHE A 309 -9.18 13.64 -9.46
C PHE A 309 -8.18 13.75 -10.61
N PHE A 310 -6.88 13.52 -10.36
CA PHE A 310 -5.90 13.52 -11.45
C PHE A 310 -6.19 12.43 -12.48
N GLN A 311 -6.61 11.25 -12.04
CA GLN A 311 -6.98 10.17 -12.94
C GLN A 311 -8.12 10.56 -13.88
N GLN A 312 -9.15 11.25 -13.38
CA GLN A 312 -10.30 11.65 -14.19
C GLN A 312 -10.03 12.86 -15.10
N ASN A 313 -9.04 13.68 -14.75
CA ASN A 313 -8.73 14.92 -15.46
C ASN A 313 -7.40 14.87 -16.21
N LEU A 314 -6.97 13.68 -16.62
CA LEU A 314 -5.70 13.44 -17.27
C LEU A 314 -5.90 12.91 -18.68
N PHE A 315 -5.23 13.53 -19.65
CA PHE A 315 -4.98 12.96 -20.97
C PHE A 315 -3.51 12.53 -21.08
N LEU A 316 -3.26 11.24 -21.29
CA LEU A 316 -1.93 10.67 -21.46
C LEU A 316 -1.71 10.20 -22.89
N GLU A 317 -0.80 10.85 -23.58
CA GLU A 317 -0.24 10.39 -24.84
C GLU A 317 1.09 9.69 -24.57
N GLN A 318 1.15 8.38 -24.87
CA GLN A 318 2.33 7.57 -24.64
C GLN A 318 2.84 6.99 -25.95
N LYS A 319 4.14 7.22 -26.26
CA LYS A 319 4.83 6.61 -27.38
C LYS A 319 5.91 5.67 -26.88
N ILE A 320 5.94 4.45 -27.40
CA ILE A 320 6.94 3.44 -27.06
C ILE A 320 7.77 3.14 -28.29
N PHE A 321 9.06 3.37 -28.19
CA PHE A 321 10.06 3.06 -29.22
C PHE A 321 10.76 1.75 -28.85
N SER A 322 11.05 0.91 -29.83
CA SER A 322 11.88 -0.29 -29.64
C SER A 322 13.34 0.05 -29.93
N ALA A 323 14.23 -0.32 -29.01
CA ALA A 323 15.67 -0.12 -29.21
C ALA A 323 16.28 -1.13 -30.21
N ASP A 324 15.60 -2.27 -30.44
CA ASP A 324 16.16 -3.43 -31.16
C ASP A 324 15.81 -3.45 -32.65
N SER A 325 15.11 -2.43 -33.17
CA SER A 325 14.71 -2.42 -34.59
C SER A 325 15.01 -1.08 -35.21
N ASN A 326 15.71 -1.10 -36.35
CA ASN A 326 15.84 0.05 -37.27
C ASN A 326 14.47 0.52 -37.82
N CYS A 327 13.40 -0.14 -37.48
CA CYS A 327 12.03 0.19 -37.82
C CYS A 327 11.28 0.57 -36.52
N SER A 328 11.13 1.88 -36.30
CA SER A 328 10.42 2.43 -35.14
C SER A 328 8.92 2.10 -35.20
N LYS A 329 8.52 0.93 -34.72
CA LYS A 329 7.11 0.66 -34.43
C LYS A 329 6.72 1.47 -33.20
N THR A 330 6.24 2.67 -33.44
CA THR A 330 5.68 3.53 -32.40
C THR A 330 4.33 2.96 -31.97
N LYS A 331 4.23 2.46 -30.74
CA LYS A 331 2.94 2.14 -30.15
C LYS A 331 2.43 3.38 -29.41
N ARG A 332 1.41 4.01 -29.96
CA ARG A 332 0.73 5.13 -29.31
C ARG A 332 -0.39 4.57 -28.43
N THR A 333 -0.43 4.98 -27.19
CA THR A 333 -1.50 4.66 -26.24
C THR A 333 -2.05 5.98 -25.72
N GLU A 334 -3.35 6.18 -25.87
CA GLU A 334 -4.06 7.34 -25.33
C GLU A 334 -4.93 6.88 -24.16
N PHE A 335 -4.96 7.67 -23.11
CA PHE A 335 -5.74 7.43 -21.92
C PHE A 335 -6.34 8.75 -21.44
N GLY A 336 -7.63 8.76 -21.13
CA GLY A 336 -8.35 9.94 -20.67
C GLY A 336 -9.00 10.74 -21.80
N ASN A 337 -9.53 11.93 -21.47
CA ASN A 337 -10.21 12.82 -22.38
C ASN A 337 -9.29 13.95 -22.85
N ILE A 338 -9.38 14.34 -24.15
CA ILE A 338 -8.61 15.45 -24.74
C ILE A 338 -8.92 16.78 -24.03
N GLU A 339 -10.12 16.97 -23.52
CA GLU A 339 -10.52 18.17 -22.77
C GLU A 339 -10.00 18.18 -21.32
N SER A 340 -9.23 17.17 -20.92
CA SER A 340 -8.70 17.05 -19.57
C SER A 340 -7.81 18.23 -19.18
N LEU A 341 -7.81 18.57 -17.90
CA LEU A 341 -7.00 19.67 -17.36
C LEU A 341 -5.51 19.43 -17.47
N PHE A 342 -5.09 18.15 -17.45
CA PHE A 342 -3.69 17.74 -17.52
C PHE A 342 -3.43 16.96 -18.80
N HIS A 343 -2.47 17.42 -19.58
CA HIS A 343 -1.97 16.74 -20.76
C HIS A 343 -0.55 16.27 -20.53
N ILE A 344 -0.32 14.97 -20.68
CA ILE A 344 0.99 14.35 -20.51
C ILE A 344 1.44 13.73 -21.82
N LYS A 345 2.66 14.10 -22.24
CA LYS A 345 3.38 13.41 -23.31
C LYS A 345 4.51 12.61 -22.71
N LEU A 346 4.50 11.29 -22.93
CA LEU A 346 5.47 10.35 -22.42
C LEU A 346 6.06 9.54 -23.57
N ASP A 347 7.33 9.80 -23.89
CA ASP A 347 8.07 9.00 -24.84
C ASP A 347 8.98 8.03 -24.08
N MET A 348 8.84 6.74 -24.34
CA MET A 348 9.59 5.69 -23.67
C MET A 348 10.34 4.83 -24.69
N GLU A 349 11.55 4.43 -24.34
CA GLU A 349 12.32 3.43 -25.06
C GLU A 349 12.21 2.09 -24.35
N ARG A 350 11.81 1.08 -25.09
CA ARG A 350 11.79 -0.30 -24.64
C ARG A 350 13.13 -0.94 -24.92
N SER A 351 13.78 -1.49 -23.90
CA SER A 351 15.03 -2.23 -23.98
C SER A 351 15.01 -3.44 -23.04
N ARG A 352 16.04 -4.27 -23.12
CA ARG A 352 16.23 -5.38 -22.17
C ARG A 352 17.44 -5.10 -21.27
N ASP A 353 17.36 -5.51 -20.00
CA ASP A 353 18.49 -5.44 -19.09
C ASP A 353 19.47 -6.62 -19.28
N SER A 354 20.57 -6.63 -18.56
CA SER A 354 21.57 -7.69 -18.57
C SER A 354 21.04 -9.08 -18.18
N LYS A 355 19.84 -9.14 -17.57
CA LYS A 355 19.12 -10.38 -17.22
C LYS A 355 17.97 -10.70 -18.17
N ASN A 356 17.97 -10.11 -19.37
CA ASN A 356 16.95 -10.27 -20.41
C ASN A 356 15.53 -9.80 -20.01
N ARG A 357 15.38 -8.98 -18.96
CA ARG A 357 14.10 -8.43 -18.51
C ARG A 357 13.77 -7.17 -19.27
N LEU A 358 12.50 -7.01 -19.65
CA LEU A 358 12.02 -5.79 -20.29
C LEU A 358 12.11 -4.60 -19.34
N ILE A 359 12.79 -3.54 -19.80
CA ILE A 359 12.86 -2.26 -19.12
C ILE A 359 12.41 -1.14 -20.06
N TYR A 360 11.81 -0.10 -19.48
CA TYR A 360 11.36 1.09 -20.19
C TYR A 360 12.10 2.30 -19.66
N LYS A 361 12.80 2.99 -20.55
CA LYS A 361 13.51 4.25 -20.23
C LYS A 361 12.70 5.43 -20.75
N ILE A 362 12.40 6.37 -19.89
CA ILE A 362 11.72 7.61 -20.27
C ILE A 362 12.72 8.48 -21.06
N LYS A 363 12.40 8.81 -22.30
CA LYS A 363 13.18 9.72 -23.15
C LYS A 363 12.66 11.15 -23.08
N LYS A 364 11.33 11.31 -23.00
CA LYS A 364 10.68 12.61 -22.90
C LYS A 364 9.47 12.50 -21.99
N PHE A 365 9.32 13.46 -21.10
CA PHE A 365 8.17 13.56 -20.22
C PHE A 365 7.81 15.04 -20.03
N ILE A 366 6.64 15.43 -20.52
CA ILE A 366 6.12 16.79 -20.44
C ILE A 366 4.74 16.74 -19.81
N ILE A 367 4.48 17.64 -18.86
CA ILE A 367 3.15 17.86 -18.30
C ILE A 367 2.69 19.27 -18.63
N LYS A 368 1.52 19.39 -19.22
CA LYS A 368 0.81 20.66 -19.39
C LYS A 368 -0.42 20.68 -18.51
N TYR A 369 -0.68 21.81 -17.88
CA TYR A 369 -1.89 22.10 -17.14
C TYR A 369 -2.61 23.27 -17.81
N ARG A 370 -3.84 23.05 -18.27
CA ARG A 370 -4.62 24.04 -19.06
C ARG A 370 -3.81 24.63 -20.22
N GLY A 371 -3.08 23.77 -20.95
CA GLY A 371 -2.24 24.18 -22.07
C GLY A 371 -0.85 24.72 -21.71
N ILE A 372 -0.62 25.13 -20.47
CA ILE A 372 0.67 25.69 -20.00
C ILE A 372 1.58 24.54 -19.56
N GLU A 373 2.82 24.54 -20.02
CA GLU A 373 3.82 23.56 -19.58
C GLU A 373 4.24 23.84 -18.13
N ILE A 374 3.98 22.88 -17.23
CA ILE A 374 4.30 22.97 -15.80
C ILE A 374 5.48 22.07 -15.41
N TYR A 375 5.83 21.12 -16.25
CA TYR A 375 6.93 20.19 -16.02
C TYR A 375 7.51 19.69 -17.32
N GLN A 376 8.84 19.74 -17.40
CA GLN A 376 9.62 19.03 -18.40
C GLN A 376 10.68 18.20 -17.68
N GLN A 377 10.91 16.97 -18.16
CA GLN A 377 11.95 16.11 -17.59
C GLN A 377 13.31 16.78 -17.74
N GLN A 378 13.96 16.98 -16.61
CA GLN A 378 15.33 17.50 -16.57
C GLN A 378 16.33 16.36 -16.79
N LYS A 379 17.44 16.69 -17.43
CA LYS A 379 18.55 15.75 -17.60
C LYS A 379 19.44 15.82 -16.36
N TYR A 380 19.81 14.67 -15.84
CA TYR A 380 20.70 14.54 -14.69
C TYR A 380 21.92 13.70 -15.06
N LEU A 381 23.08 14.16 -14.66
CA LEU A 381 24.33 13.41 -14.74
C LEU A 381 24.68 12.91 -13.33
N ILE A 382 24.82 11.61 -13.16
CA ILE A 382 25.24 11.02 -11.89
C ILE A 382 26.76 10.87 -11.96
N LEU A 383 27.45 11.67 -11.16
CA LEU A 383 28.89 11.56 -10.96
C LEU A 383 29.10 10.67 -9.74
N LYS A 384 29.66 9.49 -9.94
CA LYS A 384 30.12 8.66 -8.83
C LYS A 384 31.44 9.24 -8.35
N ASN A 385 31.54 9.54 -7.07
CA ASN A 385 32.85 9.77 -6.48
C ASN A 385 33.59 8.44 -6.53
N TYR A 386 34.64 8.37 -7.31
CA TYR A 386 35.65 7.35 -7.15
C TYR A 386 36.36 7.71 -5.84
N ILE A 387 36.07 6.95 -4.78
CA ILE A 387 36.88 6.91 -3.55
C ILE A 387 37.98 5.88 -3.79
#